data_617a9b246609d3ab3dbed53ffa2598f3
#
_entry.id   617a9b246609d3ab3dbed53ffa2598f3
#
_cell.length_a   1.000
_cell.length_b   1.000
_cell.length_c   1.000
_cell.angle_alpha   90.00
_cell.angle_beta   90.00
_cell.angle_gamma   90.00
#
_symmetry.space_group_name_H-M   'P 1'
#
loop_
_entity.id
_entity.type
_entity.pdbx_description
1 polymer ?
#
loop_
_entity_poly.entity_id
_entity_poly.type
_entity_poly.pdbx_seq_one_letter_code
_entity_poly.pdbx_strand_id
1 'polypeptide(L)'
;MADTSHILIVDDDPDIRKVLFFLLKDNYFVEEAADGAAAVEYIAAHPETDLVVLDVMMPGMSGYEACGKIRALSNAPILFLTAKSAEADMISAYGSGGDDFLSKPFSQGEFLAKVNSLLRRYKEYRGKPAEALTIDGLEVDLETHSVKSSGKDVTLTDTE
;
A
#
# COMPACT_ATOMS: atom_id res chain seq x y z
N MET A 1 18.97 10.50 13.04
CA MET A 1 17.61 10.56 13.47
C MET A 1 16.72 9.72 12.58
N ALA A 2 16.01 8.83 13.17
CA ALA A 2 15.19 7.93 12.39
C ALA A 2 14.03 8.67 11.74
N ASP A 3 13.80 8.37 10.51
CA ASP A 3 12.67 8.89 9.79
C ASP A 3 11.45 8.07 10.19
N THR A 4 10.52 8.70 10.87
CA THR A 4 9.36 7.99 11.37
C THR A 4 8.29 7.95 10.29
N SER A 5 8.01 6.76 9.82
CA SER A 5 6.96 6.57 8.82
C SER A 5 5.60 6.64 9.46
N HIS A 6 4.64 7.16 8.72
CA HIS A 6 3.25 7.31 9.16
C HIS A 6 2.41 6.21 8.57
N ILE A 7 1.76 5.45 9.42
CA ILE A 7 0.95 4.30 9.00
C ILE A 7 -0.47 4.48 9.47
N LEU A 8 -1.41 4.28 8.55
CA LEU A 8 -2.84 4.28 8.88
C LEU A 8 -3.33 2.85 8.91
N ILE A 9 -3.96 2.46 10.00
CA ILE A 9 -4.57 1.14 10.15
C ILE A 9 -6.06 1.29 10.00
N VAL A 10 -6.67 0.52 9.09
CA VAL A 10 -8.10 0.59 8.81
C VAL A 10 -8.70 -0.79 9.01
N ASP A 11 -9.54 -0.94 10.02
CA ASP A 11 -10.21 -2.19 10.31
C ASP A 11 -11.40 -1.86 11.19
N ASP A 12 -12.54 -2.48 10.93
CA ASP A 12 -13.73 -2.22 11.74
C ASP A 12 -13.68 -2.95 13.09
N ASP A 13 -12.77 -3.88 13.25
CA ASP A 13 -12.61 -4.62 14.50
C ASP A 13 -11.61 -3.90 15.40
N PRO A 14 -12.07 -3.33 16.52
CA PRO A 14 -11.15 -2.59 17.39
C PRO A 14 -10.07 -3.47 18.02
N ASP A 15 -10.33 -4.76 18.18
CA ASP A 15 -9.31 -5.64 18.74
C ASP A 15 -8.17 -5.84 17.75
N ILE A 16 -8.50 -5.98 16.48
CA ILE A 16 -7.46 -6.10 15.45
C ILE A 16 -6.65 -4.81 15.39
N ARG A 17 -7.34 -3.66 15.39
CA ARG A 17 -6.62 -2.38 15.37
C ARG A 17 -5.67 -2.26 16.54
N LYS A 18 -6.11 -2.71 17.72
CA LYS A 18 -5.28 -2.63 18.91
C LYS A 18 -4.02 -3.47 18.75
N VAL A 19 -4.16 -4.67 18.24
CA VAL A 19 -3.02 -5.56 18.03
C VAL A 19 -2.04 -4.93 17.03
N LEU A 20 -2.56 -4.47 15.92
CA LEU A 20 -1.68 -3.89 14.90
C LEU A 20 -1.00 -2.63 15.40
N PHE A 21 -1.74 -1.80 16.12
CA PHE A 21 -1.15 -0.60 16.71
C PHE A 21 0.00 -0.97 17.62
N PHE A 22 -0.22 -1.97 18.48
CA PHE A 22 0.79 -2.41 19.42
C PHE A 22 2.06 -2.90 18.72
N LEU A 23 1.89 -3.61 17.61
CA LEU A 23 3.03 -4.12 16.87
C LEU A 23 3.85 -3.03 16.19
N LEU A 24 3.23 -1.90 15.89
CA LEU A 24 3.87 -0.86 15.08
C LEU A 24 4.29 0.37 15.88
N LYS A 25 3.73 0.58 17.04
CA LYS A 25 3.84 1.88 17.73
C LYS A 25 5.25 2.26 18.12
N ASP A 26 6.12 1.30 18.33
CA ASP A 26 7.47 1.61 18.80
C ASP A 26 8.37 2.13 17.67
N ASN A 27 8.03 1.82 16.43
CA ASN A 27 8.89 2.16 15.30
C ASN A 27 8.23 3.11 14.32
N TYR A 28 6.93 3.34 14.45
CA TYR A 28 6.18 4.12 13.46
C TYR A 28 5.17 5.01 14.16
N PHE A 29 4.77 6.06 13.45
CA PHE A 29 3.65 6.88 13.89
C PHE A 29 2.39 6.24 13.33
N VAL A 30 1.46 5.86 14.19
CA VAL A 30 0.31 5.03 13.81
C VAL A 30 -0.99 5.74 14.14
N GLU A 31 -1.89 5.79 13.17
CA GLU A 31 -3.25 6.25 13.37
C GLU A 31 -4.21 5.17 12.94
N GLU A 32 -5.45 5.28 13.37
CA GLU A 32 -6.45 4.24 13.14
C GLU A 32 -7.71 4.83 12.55
N ALA A 33 -8.36 4.07 11.69
CA ALA A 33 -9.68 4.41 11.17
C ALA A 33 -10.54 3.17 11.30
N ALA A 34 -11.81 3.36 11.62
CA ALA A 34 -12.71 2.24 11.87
C ALA A 34 -13.48 1.80 10.63
N ASP A 35 -13.41 2.55 9.56
CA ASP A 35 -14.10 2.18 8.33
C ASP A 35 -13.47 2.88 7.14
N GLY A 36 -13.94 2.53 5.96
CA GLY A 36 -13.36 3.04 4.73
C GLY A 36 -13.56 4.53 4.54
N ALA A 37 -14.72 5.05 4.93
CA ALA A 37 -14.97 6.48 4.77
C ALA A 37 -14.03 7.30 5.65
N ALA A 38 -13.84 6.86 6.88
CA ALA A 38 -12.91 7.54 7.78
C ALA A 38 -11.49 7.48 7.25
N ALA A 39 -11.11 6.36 6.63
CA ALA A 39 -9.80 6.22 6.04
C ALA A 39 -9.58 7.20 4.90
N VAL A 40 -10.55 7.33 4.02
CA VAL A 40 -10.44 8.25 2.90
C VAL A 40 -10.32 9.68 3.40
N GLU A 41 -11.13 10.06 4.38
CA GLU A 41 -11.04 11.39 4.97
C GLU A 41 -9.68 11.63 5.60
N TYR A 42 -9.16 10.64 6.29
CA TYR A 42 -7.87 10.78 6.93
C TYR A 42 -6.77 11.03 5.90
N ILE A 43 -6.77 10.24 4.83
CA ILE A 43 -5.74 10.36 3.80
C ILE A 43 -5.82 11.73 3.12
N ALA A 44 -7.04 12.21 2.87
CA ALA A 44 -7.19 13.53 2.26
C ALA A 44 -6.59 14.63 3.13
N ALA A 45 -6.68 14.47 4.44
CA ALA A 45 -6.14 15.47 5.39
C ALA A 45 -4.68 15.22 5.72
N HIS A 46 -4.17 14.04 5.45
CA HIS A 46 -2.81 13.66 5.85
C HIS A 46 -2.04 13.03 4.70
N PRO A 47 -1.66 13.84 3.71
CA PRO A 47 -0.94 13.29 2.55
C PRO A 47 0.45 12.75 2.88
N GLU A 48 0.92 13.00 4.08
CA GLU A 48 2.21 12.47 4.51
C GLU A 48 2.17 11.00 4.90
N THR A 49 0.98 10.38 4.87
CA THR A 49 0.86 8.96 5.22
C THR A 49 1.68 8.10 4.28
N ASP A 50 2.46 7.19 4.86
CA ASP A 50 3.43 6.39 4.11
C ASP A 50 2.96 4.98 3.81
N LEU A 51 1.96 4.49 4.51
CA LEU A 51 1.44 3.14 4.32
C LEU A 51 0.03 3.05 4.87
N VAL A 52 -0.83 2.34 4.18
CA VAL A 52 -2.19 2.06 4.66
C VAL A 52 -2.33 0.55 4.81
N VAL A 53 -2.71 0.10 6.00
CA VAL A 53 -3.05 -1.29 6.26
C VAL A 53 -4.57 -1.35 6.27
N LEU A 54 -5.15 -2.09 5.35
CA LEU A 54 -6.56 -1.93 5.02
C LEU A 54 -7.28 -3.28 4.99
N ASP A 55 -8.23 -3.43 5.89
CA ASP A 55 -9.05 -4.64 5.92
C ASP A 55 -10.00 -4.64 4.73
N VAL A 56 -10.17 -5.81 4.13
CA VAL A 56 -11.03 -5.95 2.96
C VAL A 56 -12.51 -6.00 3.36
N MET A 57 -12.81 -6.73 4.41
CA MET A 57 -14.20 -7.01 4.79
C MET A 57 -14.66 -6.06 5.87
N MET A 58 -15.25 -4.95 5.45
CA MET A 58 -15.78 -3.96 6.38
C MET A 58 -17.21 -3.63 5.99
N PRO A 59 -18.06 -3.29 6.98
CA PRO A 59 -19.42 -2.88 6.64
C PRO A 59 -19.41 -1.56 5.88
N GLY A 60 -20.38 -1.41 5.01
CA GLY A 60 -20.48 -0.21 4.19
C GLY A 60 -19.48 -0.25 3.05
N MET A 61 -18.47 0.59 3.14
CA MET A 61 -17.44 0.64 2.11
C MET A 61 -16.44 -0.50 2.33
N SER A 62 -16.24 -1.33 1.32
CA SER A 62 -15.25 -2.40 1.41
C SER A 62 -13.85 -1.83 1.32
N GLY A 63 -12.87 -2.67 1.68
CA GLY A 63 -11.48 -2.25 1.54
C GLY A 63 -11.11 -1.95 0.10
N TYR A 64 -11.66 -2.70 -0.83
CA TYR A 64 -11.38 -2.46 -2.25
C TYR A 64 -11.90 -1.10 -2.70
N GLU A 65 -13.11 -0.74 -2.26
CA GLU A 65 -13.66 0.56 -2.60
C GLU A 65 -12.85 1.68 -1.97
N ALA A 66 -12.48 1.49 -0.71
CA ALA A 66 -11.65 2.50 -0.02
C ALA A 66 -10.32 2.65 -0.73
N CYS A 67 -9.72 1.56 -1.16
CA CYS A 67 -8.45 1.60 -1.87
C CYS A 67 -8.54 2.45 -3.13
N GLY A 68 -9.59 2.25 -3.91
CA GLY A 68 -9.77 3.06 -5.12
C GLY A 68 -9.84 4.54 -4.83
N LYS A 69 -10.56 4.90 -3.77
CA LYS A 69 -10.67 6.30 -3.39
C LYS A 69 -9.37 6.85 -2.83
N ILE A 70 -8.67 6.05 -2.05
CA ILE A 70 -7.37 6.46 -1.51
C ILE A 70 -6.36 6.65 -2.63
N ARG A 71 -6.41 5.79 -3.65
CA ARG A 71 -5.46 5.88 -4.76
C ARG A 71 -5.61 7.18 -5.54
N ALA A 72 -6.81 7.75 -5.54
CA ALA A 72 -7.02 9.05 -6.17
C ALA A 72 -6.34 10.19 -5.39
N LEU A 73 -5.98 9.93 -4.14
CA LEU A 73 -5.43 10.95 -3.25
C LEU A 73 -3.97 10.73 -2.92
N SER A 74 -3.47 9.51 -3.04
CA SER A 74 -2.15 9.17 -2.52
C SER A 74 -1.56 7.98 -3.25
N ASN A 75 -0.25 7.96 -3.36
CA ASN A 75 0.50 6.83 -3.91
C ASN A 75 1.07 5.95 -2.82
N ALA A 76 0.70 6.17 -1.57
CA ALA A 76 1.20 5.35 -0.48
C ALA A 76 0.82 3.89 -0.71
N PRO A 77 1.71 2.96 -0.39
CA PRO A 77 1.38 1.55 -0.56
C PRO A 77 0.21 1.15 0.32
N ILE A 78 -0.55 0.19 -0.15
CA ILE A 78 -1.70 -0.33 0.56
C ILE A 78 -1.52 -1.81 0.74
N LEU A 79 -1.54 -2.24 2.00
CA LEU A 79 -1.46 -3.64 2.37
C LEU A 79 -2.86 -4.10 2.78
N PHE A 80 -3.43 -4.99 2.00
CA PHE A 80 -4.74 -5.53 2.33
C PHE A 80 -4.63 -6.64 3.36
N LEU A 81 -5.53 -6.62 4.32
CA LEU A 81 -5.71 -7.75 5.23
C LEU A 81 -7.01 -8.43 4.85
N THR A 82 -6.95 -9.74 4.63
CA THR A 82 -8.13 -10.46 4.20
C THR A 82 -8.27 -11.76 4.99
N ALA A 83 -9.51 -12.13 5.28
CA ALA A 83 -9.77 -13.39 5.97
C ALA A 83 -9.62 -14.58 5.04
N LYS A 84 -9.54 -14.33 3.73
CA LYS A 84 -9.43 -15.39 2.75
C LYS A 84 -8.27 -15.12 1.83
N SER A 85 -7.65 -16.19 1.38
CA SER A 85 -6.56 -16.09 0.43
C SER A 85 -6.94 -16.72 -0.90
N ALA A 86 -8.23 -16.70 -1.24
CA ALA A 86 -8.66 -17.21 -2.51
C ALA A 86 -8.08 -16.40 -3.65
N GLU A 87 -7.82 -17.06 -4.75
CA GLU A 87 -7.21 -16.39 -5.89
C GLU A 87 -8.05 -15.20 -6.37
N ALA A 88 -9.37 -15.35 -6.34
CA ALA A 88 -10.25 -14.25 -6.75
C ALA A 88 -10.06 -13.01 -5.87
N ASP A 89 -9.85 -13.22 -4.58
CA ASP A 89 -9.62 -12.10 -3.68
C ASP A 89 -8.28 -11.43 -3.97
N MET A 90 -7.27 -12.22 -4.31
CA MET A 90 -5.98 -11.66 -4.66
C MET A 90 -6.06 -10.81 -5.92
N ILE A 91 -6.78 -11.30 -6.91
CA ILE A 91 -6.96 -10.56 -8.16
C ILE A 91 -7.69 -9.25 -7.89
N SER A 92 -8.73 -9.30 -7.05
CA SER A 92 -9.46 -8.09 -6.70
C SER A 92 -8.59 -7.10 -5.97
N ALA A 93 -7.74 -7.59 -5.07
CA ALA A 93 -6.85 -6.73 -4.31
C ALA A 93 -5.90 -5.97 -5.23
N TYR A 94 -5.25 -6.68 -6.13
CA TYR A 94 -4.32 -6.04 -7.04
C TYR A 94 -5.03 -5.18 -8.06
N GLY A 95 -6.21 -5.62 -8.50
CA GLY A 95 -6.98 -4.84 -9.48
C GLY A 95 -7.48 -3.53 -8.94
N SER A 96 -7.65 -3.41 -7.62
CA SER A 96 -8.13 -2.16 -7.02
C SER A 96 -7.00 -1.20 -6.71
N GLY A 97 -5.76 -1.58 -6.95
CA GLY A 97 -4.63 -0.70 -6.74
C GLY A 97 -3.82 -0.97 -5.50
N GLY A 98 -4.07 -2.09 -4.83
CA GLY A 98 -3.29 -2.47 -3.68
C GLY A 98 -1.92 -3.00 -4.07
N ASP A 99 -0.99 -2.91 -3.15
CA ASP A 99 0.39 -3.28 -3.42
C ASP A 99 0.74 -4.67 -2.92
N ASP A 100 0.02 -5.15 -1.93
CA ASP A 100 0.26 -6.48 -1.39
C ASP A 100 -0.95 -6.87 -0.56
N PHE A 101 -0.95 -8.10 -0.11
CA PHE A 101 -2.03 -8.55 0.74
C PHE A 101 -1.50 -9.58 1.73
N LEU A 102 -2.24 -9.79 2.81
CA LEU A 102 -1.84 -10.70 3.86
C LEU A 102 -3.10 -11.37 4.40
N SER A 103 -3.11 -12.69 4.39
CA SER A 103 -4.27 -13.45 4.85
C SER A 103 -4.29 -13.57 6.35
N LYS A 104 -5.46 -13.40 6.94
CA LYS A 104 -5.65 -13.66 8.36
C LYS A 104 -5.94 -15.15 8.56
N PRO A 105 -5.42 -15.77 9.58
CA PRO A 105 -4.51 -15.21 10.58
C PRO A 105 -3.10 -15.16 10.03
N PHE A 106 -2.33 -14.19 10.50
CA PHE A 106 -0.93 -14.05 10.09
C PHE A 106 -0.06 -13.96 11.34
N SER A 107 1.20 -14.25 11.16
CA SER A 107 2.13 -14.13 12.27
C SER A 107 2.61 -12.68 12.36
N GLN A 108 3.10 -12.33 13.53
CA GLN A 108 3.71 -11.03 13.74
C GLN A 108 4.85 -10.81 12.75
N GLY A 109 5.66 -11.84 12.54
CA GLY A 109 6.78 -11.74 11.62
C GLY A 109 6.37 -11.48 10.19
N GLU A 110 5.33 -12.17 9.73
CA GLU A 110 4.82 -11.93 8.38
C GLU A 110 4.34 -10.50 8.20
N PHE A 111 3.58 -10.02 9.18
CA PHE A 111 3.03 -8.68 9.11
C PHE A 111 4.14 -7.64 9.07
N LEU A 112 5.07 -7.74 10.00
CA LEU A 112 6.15 -6.77 10.08
C LEU A 112 7.06 -6.81 8.85
N ALA A 113 7.31 -8.01 8.32
CA ALA A 113 8.13 -8.14 7.12
C ALA A 113 7.48 -7.43 5.93
N LYS A 114 6.17 -7.57 5.78
CA LYS A 114 5.48 -6.91 4.68
C LYS A 114 5.44 -5.40 4.87
N VAL A 115 5.19 -4.95 6.09
CA VAL A 115 5.21 -3.52 6.38
C VAL A 115 6.57 -2.92 6.04
N ASN A 116 7.64 -3.55 6.53
CA ASN A 116 8.98 -3.05 6.28
C ASN A 116 9.33 -3.05 4.81
N SER A 117 8.95 -4.11 4.11
CA SER A 117 9.24 -4.22 2.68
C SER A 117 8.52 -3.14 1.89
N LEU A 118 7.24 -2.92 2.17
CA LEU A 118 6.48 -1.92 1.43
C LEU A 118 6.99 -0.52 1.71
N LEU A 119 7.30 -0.22 2.97
CA LEU A 119 7.82 1.09 3.32
C LEU A 119 9.18 1.34 2.69
N ARG A 120 10.04 0.34 2.69
CA ARG A 120 11.37 0.49 2.09
C ARG A 120 11.25 0.79 0.60
N ARG A 121 10.40 0.04 -0.11
CA ARG A 121 10.23 0.25 -1.54
C ARG A 121 9.63 1.61 -1.84
N TYR A 122 8.65 2.02 -1.05
CA TYR A 122 8.01 3.30 -1.26
C TYR A 122 9.00 4.45 -1.06
N LYS A 123 9.81 4.37 -0.01
CA LYS A 123 10.77 5.43 0.26
C LYS A 123 11.87 5.48 -0.77
N GLU A 124 12.33 4.33 -1.24
CA GLU A 124 13.31 4.30 -2.29
C GLU A 124 12.77 4.91 -3.56
N TYR A 125 11.56 4.52 -3.94
CA TYR A 125 10.95 5.05 -5.14
C TYR A 125 10.74 6.56 -5.03
N ARG A 126 10.20 6.99 -3.92
CA ARG A 126 9.88 8.40 -3.70
C ARG A 126 11.13 9.27 -3.66
N GLY A 127 12.23 8.70 -3.20
CA GLY A 127 13.47 9.43 -3.08
C GLY A 127 14.29 9.52 -4.35
N LYS A 128 13.84 8.88 -5.43
CA LYS A 128 14.58 8.90 -6.68
C LYS A 128 14.07 10.01 -7.58
N PRO A 129 14.98 10.74 -8.19
CA PRO A 129 14.55 11.80 -9.10
C PRO A 129 13.95 11.22 -10.38
N ALA A 130 13.26 12.08 -11.11
CA ALA A 130 12.56 11.66 -12.30
C ALA A 130 13.47 11.02 -13.33
N GLU A 131 14.71 11.46 -13.41
CA GLU A 131 15.62 10.90 -14.40
C GLU A 131 15.91 9.43 -14.11
N ALA A 132 15.67 8.95 -12.92
CA ALA A 132 15.85 7.54 -12.61
C ALA A 132 14.84 6.67 -13.34
N LEU A 133 13.84 7.28 -13.94
CA LEU A 133 12.83 6.56 -14.70
C LEU A 133 13.28 6.33 -16.13
N THR A 134 14.39 6.94 -16.55
CA THR A 134 14.92 6.77 -17.89
C THR A 134 16.28 6.15 -17.76
N ILE A 135 16.42 4.92 -18.20
CA ILE A 135 17.66 4.17 -18.04
C ILE A 135 18.07 3.62 -19.38
N ASP A 136 19.28 3.98 -19.80
CA ASP A 136 19.84 3.43 -21.03
C ASP A 136 18.91 3.60 -22.21
N GLY A 137 18.27 4.73 -22.31
CA GLY A 137 17.33 4.97 -23.38
C GLY A 137 15.99 4.29 -23.16
N LEU A 138 15.81 3.65 -22.04
CA LEU A 138 14.54 3.08 -21.67
C LEU A 138 13.84 4.03 -20.75
N GLU A 139 12.58 4.23 -21.01
CA GLU A 139 11.76 4.98 -20.08
C GLU A 139 11.01 3.97 -19.27
N VAL A 140 11.27 3.97 -17.98
CA VAL A 140 10.62 3.04 -17.10
C VAL A 140 9.59 3.80 -16.32
N ASP A 141 8.35 3.43 -16.54
CA ASP A 141 7.27 3.99 -15.77
C ASP A 141 7.05 3.06 -14.59
N LEU A 142 7.60 3.45 -13.46
CA LEU A 142 7.54 2.57 -12.30
C LEU A 142 6.14 2.45 -11.75
N GLU A 143 5.29 3.40 -12.06
CA GLU A 143 3.93 3.34 -11.57
C GLU A 143 3.10 2.36 -12.36
N THR A 144 3.35 2.24 -13.63
CA THR A 144 2.61 1.33 -14.47
C THR A 144 3.39 0.08 -14.82
N HIS A 145 4.68 0.06 -14.44
CA HIS A 145 5.57 -1.05 -14.74
C HIS A 145 5.77 -1.25 -16.22
N SER A 146 5.62 -0.20 -16.98
CA SER A 146 5.88 -0.29 -18.42
C SER A 146 7.27 0.22 -18.70
N VAL A 147 7.81 -0.20 -19.83
CA VAL A 147 9.16 0.15 -20.21
C VAL A 147 9.15 0.62 -21.65
N LYS A 148 9.85 1.70 -21.90
CA LYS A 148 10.01 2.22 -23.23
C LYS A 148 11.50 2.35 -23.53
N SER A 149 11.89 1.98 -24.71
CA SER A 149 13.29 2.01 -25.09
C SER A 149 13.53 3.20 -25.97
N SER A 150 14.42 4.08 -25.54
CA SER A 150 14.84 5.22 -26.33
C SER A 150 13.66 6.01 -26.86
N GLY A 151 12.68 6.20 -26.04
CA GLY A 151 11.50 6.95 -26.40
C GLY A 151 10.48 6.17 -27.19
N LYS A 152 10.74 4.92 -27.48
CA LYS A 152 9.74 4.07 -28.09
C LYS A 152 9.44 2.93 -27.17
N ASP A 153 8.24 2.44 -27.27
CA ASP A 153 7.80 1.40 -26.36
C ASP A 153 8.56 0.12 -26.60
N VAL A 154 9.08 -0.41 -25.53
CA VAL A 154 9.59 -1.75 -25.50
C VAL A 154 8.70 -2.46 -24.55
N THR A 155 7.89 -3.25 -25.10
CA THR A 155 6.94 -3.94 -24.24
C THR A 155 7.63 -5.18 -23.77
N LEU A 156 7.99 -5.16 -22.65
CA LEU A 156 8.65 -6.30 -22.11
C LEU A 156 7.74 -7.10 -21.31
N THR A 157 7.94 -6.83 -21.87
CA THR A 157 7.37 -6.85 -21.38
C THR A 157 7.44 -7.25 -20.63
N ASP A 158 8.19 -7.07 -20.96
CA ASP A 158 8.54 -6.51 -20.55
C ASP A 158 8.70 -6.46 -20.35
N THR A 159 9.27 -6.83 -20.93
CA THR A 159 9.77 -6.19 -21.02
C THR A 159 10.00 -5.93 -21.18
N GLU A 160 10.41 -5.92 -21.79
CA GLU A 160 10.85 -5.42 -22.31
C GLU A 160 11.28 -5.25 -22.05
#